data_d297c230d26b55a2166cf6bb78348927
#
_entry.id   d297c230d26b55a2166cf6bb78348927
#
_cell.length_a   1.000
_cell.length_b   1.000
_cell.length_c   1.000
_cell.angle_alpha   90.00
_cell.angle_beta   90.00
_cell.angle_gamma   90.00
#
_symmetry.space_group_name_H-M   'P 1'
#
loop_
_entity.id
_entity.type
_entity.pdbx_description
1 polymer ?
#
loop_
_entity_poly.entity_id
_entity_poly.type
_entity_poly.pdbx_seq_one_letter_code
_entity_poly.pdbx_strand_id
1 'polypeptide(L)'
;MKILFPVSGNGDCIFCVADNEDGTHLSIMIDCHVFTPEIKAIVTEILNCHIDFLVVTHIDIDHIDGICNMLYQMSELKIGHIIYNNLFVEQTDRAQIEPLTDFEKEQIKKLRTFIPSWKPSAEHTIATKESLALSTLIQRHWADAWDKNLTLINGEYISLGKLGKMFIVSPTHTAIDELNEHILDEFARKFYKKYPLEKGKEKGAEIFELLSLLYNHNDRLLENKISTSIETLKAEYVKGDREDTSKTNRASIAFVWELDEKKILLLGDASSEIVIAGIKAYKKKNKSL
;
A
#
# COMPACT_ATOMS: atom_id res chain seq x y z
N MET A 1 -20.20 11.75 -11.23
CA MET A 1 -19.11 11.32 -10.34
C MET A 1 -19.57 11.43 -8.89
N LYS A 2 -19.37 10.39 -8.09
CA LYS A 2 -19.66 10.30 -6.65
C LYS A 2 -18.40 9.93 -5.91
N ILE A 3 -18.21 10.45 -4.70
CA ILE A 3 -17.14 10.02 -3.79
C ILE A 3 -17.84 9.49 -2.55
N LEU A 4 -17.50 8.26 -2.15
CA LEU A 4 -18.07 7.58 -1.00
C LEU A 4 -16.98 7.37 0.04
N PHE A 5 -17.31 7.63 1.29
CA PHE A 5 -16.45 7.41 2.46
C PHE A 5 -17.18 6.46 3.42
N PRO A 6 -17.19 5.15 3.13
CA PRO A 6 -17.81 4.20 4.04
C PRO A 6 -17.02 4.08 5.33
N VAL A 7 -17.67 3.65 6.40
CA VAL A 7 -17.00 3.41 7.67
C VAL A 7 -16.03 2.24 7.55
N SER A 8 -14.75 2.51 7.78
CA SER A 8 -13.64 1.54 7.68
C SER A 8 -12.81 1.47 8.97
N GLY A 9 -13.43 1.64 10.13
CA GLY A 9 -12.70 1.68 11.41
C GLY A 9 -11.98 3.01 11.62
N ASN A 10 -10.69 2.96 12.01
CA ASN A 10 -9.88 4.16 12.25
C ASN A 10 -9.10 4.63 11.02
N GLY A 11 -9.06 3.82 9.98
CA GLY A 11 -8.35 4.13 8.74
C GLY A 11 -9.27 4.51 7.59
N ASP A 12 -8.68 4.86 6.48
CA ASP A 12 -9.39 5.33 5.30
C ASP A 12 -9.97 4.18 4.47
N CYS A 13 -11.07 4.49 3.78
CA CYS A 13 -11.58 3.74 2.64
C CYS A 13 -12.37 4.71 1.75
N ILE A 14 -11.90 4.95 0.54
CA ILE A 14 -12.49 5.96 -0.34
C ILE A 14 -12.85 5.29 -1.66
N PHE A 15 -14.10 5.47 -2.12
CA PHE A 15 -14.51 5.10 -3.46
C PHE A 15 -14.80 6.35 -4.29
N CYS A 16 -14.21 6.41 -5.47
CA CYS A 16 -14.55 7.39 -6.48
C CYS A 16 -15.24 6.66 -7.63
N VAL A 17 -16.51 6.98 -7.88
CA VAL A 17 -17.33 6.29 -8.87
C VAL A 17 -17.84 7.29 -9.91
N ALA A 18 -17.60 7.01 -11.17
CA ALA A 18 -18.13 7.74 -12.31
C ALA A 18 -19.10 6.85 -13.09
N ASP A 19 -20.28 7.37 -13.37
CA ASP A 19 -21.28 6.67 -14.15
C ASP A 19 -21.02 6.90 -15.65
N ASN A 20 -21.00 5.86 -16.45
CA ASN A 20 -21.00 5.94 -17.91
C ASN A 20 -22.42 6.09 -18.47
N GLU A 21 -22.52 6.56 -19.70
CA GLU A 21 -23.81 6.69 -20.42
C GLU A 21 -24.53 5.35 -20.64
N ASP A 22 -23.78 4.26 -20.72
CA ASP A 22 -24.29 2.88 -20.87
C ASP A 22 -24.71 2.22 -19.56
N GLY A 23 -24.66 2.96 -18.44
CA GLY A 23 -25.00 2.47 -17.10
C GLY A 23 -23.92 1.63 -16.44
N THR A 24 -22.73 1.50 -17.04
CA THR A 24 -21.56 0.92 -16.36
C THR A 24 -20.91 1.96 -15.44
N HIS A 25 -20.16 1.48 -14.45
CA HIS A 25 -19.44 2.32 -13.53
C HIS A 25 -17.93 2.19 -13.75
N LEU A 26 -17.23 3.31 -13.64
CA LEU A 26 -15.78 3.36 -13.53
C LEU A 26 -15.42 3.71 -12.10
N SER A 27 -14.47 3.02 -11.51
CA SER A 27 -14.21 3.11 -10.08
C SER A 27 -12.73 3.18 -9.71
N ILE A 28 -12.45 4.01 -8.72
CA ILE A 28 -11.17 3.98 -7.99
C ILE A 28 -11.52 3.65 -6.54
N MET A 29 -10.87 2.65 -5.98
CA MET A 29 -10.90 2.36 -4.55
C MET A 29 -9.53 2.71 -3.97
N ILE A 30 -9.50 3.44 -2.85
CA ILE A 30 -8.27 3.87 -2.19
C ILE A 30 -8.34 3.39 -0.76
N ASP A 31 -7.37 2.56 -0.39
CA ASP A 31 -7.18 1.98 0.93
C ASP A 31 -8.41 1.25 1.49
N CYS A 32 -8.23 0.53 2.58
CA CYS A 32 -9.30 -0.03 3.40
C CYS A 32 -8.72 -0.59 4.70
N HIS A 33 -9.14 -0.04 5.84
CA HIS A 33 -8.73 -0.58 7.13
C HIS A 33 -9.58 -1.80 7.51
N VAL A 34 -10.89 -1.66 7.53
CA VAL A 34 -11.79 -2.76 7.89
C VAL A 34 -12.76 -3.03 6.75
N PHE A 35 -12.72 -4.25 6.22
CA PHE A 35 -13.65 -4.70 5.18
C PHE A 35 -15.02 -5.00 5.79
N THR A 36 -15.86 -3.95 5.89
CA THR A 36 -17.19 -4.01 6.50
C THR A 36 -18.23 -4.58 5.53
N PRO A 37 -19.41 -5.03 6.03
CA PRO A 37 -20.54 -5.41 5.17
C PRO A 37 -20.99 -4.28 4.23
N GLU A 38 -20.90 -3.01 4.66
CA GLU A 38 -21.20 -1.85 3.83
C GLU A 38 -20.23 -1.74 2.64
N ILE A 39 -18.92 -1.86 2.90
CA ILE A 39 -17.89 -1.85 1.85
C ILE A 39 -18.09 -3.03 0.89
N LYS A 40 -18.41 -4.21 1.43
CA LYS A 40 -18.74 -5.38 0.62
C LYS A 40 -19.94 -5.13 -0.29
N ALA A 41 -21.01 -4.52 0.22
CA ALA A 41 -22.19 -4.16 -0.58
C ALA A 41 -21.84 -3.14 -1.69
N ILE A 42 -21.01 -2.14 -1.41
CA ILE A 42 -20.52 -1.21 -2.44
C ILE A 42 -19.83 -2.00 -3.57
N VAL A 43 -18.89 -2.87 -3.23
CA VAL A 43 -18.13 -3.65 -4.21
C VAL A 43 -19.04 -4.62 -4.99
N THR A 44 -19.97 -5.30 -4.33
CA THR A 44 -20.81 -6.31 -4.99
C THR A 44 -22.02 -5.72 -5.73
N GLU A 45 -22.72 -4.77 -5.12
CA GLU A 45 -24.02 -4.29 -5.62
C GLU A 45 -23.90 -3.04 -6.49
N ILE A 46 -22.96 -2.14 -6.17
CA ILE A 46 -22.75 -0.92 -6.95
C ILE A 46 -21.72 -1.17 -8.05
N LEU A 47 -20.57 -1.79 -7.73
CA LEU A 47 -19.49 -1.98 -8.66
C LEU A 47 -19.50 -3.32 -9.39
N ASN A 48 -20.52 -4.18 -9.16
CA ASN A 48 -20.67 -5.49 -9.82
C ASN A 48 -19.40 -6.37 -9.73
N CYS A 49 -18.74 -6.38 -8.57
CA CYS A 49 -17.47 -7.07 -8.33
C CYS A 49 -16.36 -6.65 -9.32
N HIS A 50 -16.32 -5.39 -9.72
CA HIS A 50 -15.28 -4.85 -10.60
C HIS A 50 -14.76 -3.52 -10.03
N ILE A 51 -13.44 -3.41 -9.84
CA ILE A 51 -12.72 -2.19 -9.47
C ILE A 51 -11.74 -1.87 -10.60
N ASP A 52 -11.86 -0.71 -11.25
CA ASP A 52 -10.95 -0.35 -12.34
C ASP A 52 -9.54 -0.04 -11.81
N PHE A 53 -9.46 0.71 -10.71
CA PHE A 53 -8.19 1.04 -10.06
C PHE A 53 -8.28 0.82 -8.55
N LEU A 54 -7.45 -0.06 -8.03
CA LEU A 54 -7.22 -0.23 -6.59
C LEU A 54 -5.91 0.49 -6.23
N VAL A 55 -6.00 1.52 -5.40
CA VAL A 55 -4.85 2.29 -4.91
C VAL A 55 -4.58 1.90 -3.47
N VAL A 56 -3.36 1.46 -3.19
CA VAL A 56 -2.86 1.24 -1.83
C VAL A 56 -1.81 2.30 -1.57
N THR A 57 -2.14 3.26 -0.69
CA THR A 57 -1.27 4.43 -0.49
C THR A 57 0.02 4.07 0.20
N HIS A 58 -0.05 3.25 1.25
CA HIS A 58 1.12 2.76 2.00
C HIS A 58 0.75 1.50 2.80
N ILE A 59 1.70 0.99 3.58
CA ILE A 59 1.61 -0.37 4.16
C ILE A 59 1.18 -0.40 5.63
N ASP A 60 0.70 0.68 6.20
CA ASP A 60 0.23 0.66 7.59
C ASP A 60 -1.09 -0.12 7.71
N ILE A 61 -1.29 -0.77 8.86
CA ILE A 61 -2.41 -1.70 9.08
C ILE A 61 -3.76 -1.05 8.79
N ASP A 62 -3.92 0.18 9.22
CA ASP A 62 -5.16 0.94 9.06
C ASP A 62 -5.46 1.36 7.61
N HIS A 63 -4.58 1.05 6.67
CA HIS A 63 -4.78 1.22 5.24
C HIS A 63 -4.90 -0.09 4.45
N ILE A 64 -4.20 -1.15 4.86
CA ILE A 64 -4.12 -2.38 4.04
C ILE A 64 -4.87 -3.59 4.59
N ASP A 65 -5.23 -3.63 5.88
CA ASP A 65 -5.82 -4.83 6.48
C ASP A 65 -7.16 -5.22 5.86
N GLY A 66 -8.03 -4.25 5.63
CA GLY A 66 -9.31 -4.47 4.96
C GLY A 66 -9.14 -4.85 3.49
N ILE A 67 -8.12 -4.30 2.80
CA ILE A 67 -7.80 -4.72 1.43
C ILE A 67 -7.41 -6.19 1.42
N CYS A 68 -6.50 -6.61 2.30
CA CYS A 68 -6.11 -8.02 2.42
C CYS A 68 -7.34 -8.92 2.68
N ASN A 69 -8.23 -8.50 3.58
CA ASN A 69 -9.44 -9.25 3.89
C ASN A 69 -10.42 -9.32 2.70
N MET A 70 -10.59 -8.21 1.98
CA MET A 70 -11.39 -8.15 0.75
C MET A 70 -10.85 -9.10 -0.31
N LEU A 71 -9.57 -8.97 -0.65
CA LEU A 71 -8.93 -9.79 -1.67
C LEU A 71 -8.95 -11.28 -1.31
N TYR A 72 -8.82 -11.61 -0.04
CA TYR A 72 -8.93 -13.00 0.44
C TYR A 72 -10.35 -13.55 0.32
N GLN A 73 -11.36 -12.76 0.71
CA GLN A 73 -12.77 -13.20 0.68
C GLN A 73 -13.37 -13.20 -0.72
N MET A 74 -12.84 -12.39 -1.63
CA MET A 74 -13.40 -12.13 -2.95
C MET A 74 -12.39 -12.45 -4.05
N SER A 75 -11.92 -13.70 -4.11
CA SER A 75 -10.93 -14.14 -5.12
C SER A 75 -11.40 -13.96 -6.58
N GLU A 76 -12.72 -13.85 -6.78
CA GLU A 76 -13.36 -13.61 -8.08
C GLU A 76 -13.49 -12.12 -8.43
N LEU A 77 -13.06 -11.21 -7.53
CA LEU A 77 -13.09 -9.78 -7.77
C LEU A 77 -12.23 -9.43 -8.99
N LYS A 78 -12.80 -8.70 -9.93
CA LYS A 78 -12.06 -8.20 -11.08
C LYS A 78 -11.43 -6.86 -10.72
N ILE A 79 -10.12 -6.75 -10.90
CA ILE A 79 -9.37 -5.51 -10.71
C ILE A 79 -8.64 -5.21 -12.00
N GLY A 80 -8.89 -4.02 -12.55
CA GLY A 80 -8.24 -3.58 -13.78
C GLY A 80 -6.77 -3.23 -13.57
N HIS A 81 -6.50 -2.40 -12.58
CA HIS A 81 -5.15 -1.97 -12.23
C HIS A 81 -4.97 -1.85 -10.72
N ILE A 82 -3.81 -2.26 -10.23
CA ILE A 82 -3.40 -2.08 -8.83
C ILE A 82 -2.25 -1.08 -8.80
N ILE A 83 -2.45 0.00 -8.07
CA ILE A 83 -1.47 1.05 -7.81
C ILE A 83 -0.95 0.86 -6.39
N TYR A 84 0.22 0.27 -6.27
CA TYR A 84 0.86 -0.07 -5.02
C TYR A 84 2.36 -0.08 -5.21
N ASN A 85 3.09 0.74 -4.46
CA ASN A 85 4.52 0.74 -4.48
C ASN A 85 5.05 -0.56 -3.86
N ASN A 86 5.62 -1.42 -4.70
CA ASN A 86 6.26 -2.63 -4.23
C ASN A 86 7.50 -2.24 -3.43
N LEU A 87 7.66 -2.85 -2.28
CA LEU A 87 8.86 -2.69 -1.48
C LEU A 87 10.07 -3.22 -2.25
N PHE A 88 11.18 -2.50 -2.20
CA PHE A 88 12.48 -2.87 -2.79
C PHE A 88 12.59 -2.83 -4.33
N VAL A 89 11.64 -2.26 -5.06
CA VAL A 89 11.72 -2.20 -6.53
C VAL A 89 12.89 -1.34 -7.01
N GLU A 90 13.12 -0.22 -6.36
CA GLU A 90 14.18 0.73 -6.75
C GLU A 90 15.58 0.38 -6.25
N GLN A 91 15.74 -0.65 -5.45
CA GLN A 91 17.05 -1.07 -5.01
C GLN A 91 17.85 -1.63 -6.19
N THR A 92 18.53 -0.75 -6.88
CA THR A 92 19.62 -1.02 -7.82
C THR A 92 19.23 -1.73 -9.12
N ASP A 93 20.00 -1.48 -10.14
CA ASP A 93 20.08 -2.35 -11.33
C ASP A 93 20.03 -3.81 -10.89
N ARG A 94 18.83 -4.43 -10.91
CA ARG A 94 18.67 -5.87 -10.59
C ARG A 94 19.63 -6.76 -11.35
N ALA A 95 20.18 -6.27 -12.47
CA ALA A 95 21.22 -6.94 -13.24
C ALA A 95 22.58 -7.10 -12.51
N GLN A 96 22.79 -6.35 -11.41
CA GLN A 96 24.04 -6.39 -10.63
C GLN A 96 23.90 -7.17 -9.31
N ILE A 97 22.67 -7.59 -8.93
CA ILE A 97 22.45 -8.35 -7.70
C ILE A 97 22.72 -9.83 -7.98
N GLU A 98 23.64 -10.43 -7.24
CA GLU A 98 23.79 -11.89 -7.29
C GLU A 98 22.51 -12.57 -6.81
N PRO A 99 21.92 -13.50 -7.59
CA PRO A 99 20.72 -14.18 -7.19
C PRO A 99 20.92 -14.98 -5.89
N LEU A 100 19.81 -15.21 -5.17
CA LEU A 100 19.86 -16.05 -3.97
C LEU A 100 20.38 -17.44 -4.30
N THR A 101 21.38 -17.89 -3.55
CA THR A 101 21.88 -19.27 -3.60
C THR A 101 20.80 -20.25 -3.11
N ASP A 102 20.92 -21.51 -3.46
CA ASP A 102 19.98 -22.54 -2.99
C ASP A 102 20.01 -22.69 -1.47
N PHE A 103 21.18 -22.49 -0.85
CA PHE A 103 21.30 -22.46 0.61
C PHE A 103 20.52 -21.30 1.22
N GLU A 104 20.65 -20.08 0.69
CA GLU A 104 19.91 -18.90 1.14
C GLU A 104 18.40 -19.11 0.96
N LYS A 105 17.94 -19.63 -0.20
CA LYS A 105 16.54 -19.97 -0.45
C LYS A 105 16.00 -20.96 0.59
N GLU A 106 16.74 -21.99 0.95
CA GLU A 106 16.35 -22.95 1.98
C GLU A 106 16.30 -22.31 3.38
N GLN A 107 17.21 -21.41 3.71
CA GLN A 107 17.14 -20.66 4.97
C GLN A 107 15.89 -19.78 5.03
N ILE A 108 15.57 -19.06 3.95
CA ILE A 108 14.39 -18.21 3.86
C ILE A 108 13.10 -19.04 3.94
N LYS A 109 13.04 -20.20 3.29
CA LYS A 109 11.91 -21.14 3.44
C LYS A 109 11.68 -21.55 4.90
N LYS A 110 12.75 -21.72 5.68
CA LYS A 110 12.65 -22.00 7.12
C LYS A 110 12.12 -20.79 7.91
N LEU A 111 12.38 -19.56 7.47
CA LEU A 111 11.85 -18.35 8.09
C LEU A 111 10.32 -18.26 7.98
N ARG A 112 9.71 -18.87 6.96
CA ARG A 112 8.26 -18.93 6.79
C ARG A 112 7.53 -19.37 8.05
N THR A 113 8.08 -20.30 8.82
CA THR A 113 7.47 -20.80 10.06
C THR A 113 7.41 -19.75 11.17
N PHE A 114 8.15 -18.65 11.05
CA PHE A 114 8.21 -17.57 12.04
C PHE A 114 7.31 -16.37 11.69
N ILE A 115 6.88 -16.24 10.44
CA ILE A 115 6.02 -15.14 10.00
C ILE A 115 4.69 -15.10 10.76
N PRO A 116 3.97 -16.23 10.99
CA PRO A 116 2.73 -16.23 11.76
C PRO A 116 2.90 -15.82 13.22
N SER A 117 4.06 -16.07 13.81
CA SER A 117 4.35 -15.72 15.20
C SER A 117 4.93 -14.32 15.37
N TRP A 118 5.15 -13.62 14.27
CA TRP A 118 5.66 -12.26 14.30
C TRP A 118 4.57 -11.31 14.82
N LYS A 119 4.74 -10.89 16.08
CA LYS A 119 3.91 -9.83 16.67
C LYS A 119 4.62 -8.51 16.43
N PRO A 120 3.96 -7.53 15.83
CA PRO A 120 4.49 -6.18 15.74
C PRO A 120 4.75 -5.65 17.18
N SER A 121 5.75 -4.81 17.35
CA SER A 121 5.91 -4.06 18.61
C SER A 121 4.83 -2.99 18.68
N ALA A 122 4.30 -2.70 19.88
CA ALA A 122 3.13 -1.84 20.11
C ALA A 122 3.33 -0.35 19.78
N GLU A 123 4.49 0.05 19.30
CA GLU A 123 4.83 1.45 19.00
C GLU A 123 5.14 1.57 17.51
N HIS A 124 4.20 2.07 16.71
CA HIS A 124 4.33 2.37 15.27
C HIS A 124 4.72 1.14 14.44
N THR A 125 3.74 0.28 14.18
CA THR A 125 3.96 -0.98 13.48
C THR A 125 3.85 -0.81 11.99
N ILE A 126 4.98 -0.75 11.31
CA ILE A 126 5.02 -1.08 9.90
C ILE A 126 4.43 -2.48 9.75
N ALA A 127 3.37 -2.58 8.95
CA ALA A 127 2.67 -3.83 8.74
C ALA A 127 3.42 -4.74 7.74
N THR A 128 4.66 -5.07 8.03
CA THR A 128 5.49 -5.89 7.13
C THR A 128 4.84 -7.26 6.84
N LYS A 129 4.15 -7.82 7.83
CA LYS A 129 3.41 -9.08 7.66
C LYS A 129 2.21 -8.90 6.74
N GLU A 130 1.49 -7.81 6.92
CA GLU A 130 0.32 -7.42 6.13
C GLU A 130 0.74 -7.09 4.70
N SER A 131 1.85 -6.40 4.53
CA SER A 131 2.47 -6.10 3.23
C SER A 131 2.88 -7.38 2.48
N LEU A 132 3.47 -8.36 3.18
CA LEU A 132 3.74 -9.69 2.61
C LEU A 132 2.45 -10.40 2.19
N ALA A 133 1.40 -10.35 3.03
CA ALA A 133 0.11 -10.96 2.72
C ALA A 133 -0.53 -10.30 1.50
N LEU A 134 -0.52 -8.97 1.42
CA LEU A 134 -1.03 -8.21 0.28
C LEU A 134 -0.30 -8.58 -1.01
N SER A 135 1.03 -8.49 -1.01
CA SER A 135 1.86 -8.83 -2.18
C SER A 135 1.62 -10.28 -2.63
N THR A 136 1.46 -11.20 -1.68
CA THR A 136 1.15 -12.60 -1.98
C THR A 136 -0.21 -12.76 -2.67
N LEU A 137 -1.24 -12.12 -2.14
CA LEU A 137 -2.60 -12.18 -2.71
C LEU A 137 -2.62 -11.60 -4.12
N ILE A 138 -2.01 -10.43 -4.30
CA ILE A 138 -1.91 -9.77 -5.60
C ILE A 138 -1.19 -10.67 -6.61
N GLN A 139 -0.03 -11.21 -6.26
CA GLN A 139 0.75 -12.07 -7.16
C GLN A 139 0.01 -13.36 -7.55
N ARG A 140 -0.82 -13.91 -6.68
CA ARG A 140 -1.55 -15.15 -6.95
C ARG A 140 -2.78 -14.98 -7.81
N HIS A 141 -3.49 -13.87 -7.67
CA HIS A 141 -4.83 -13.72 -8.26
C HIS A 141 -4.95 -12.52 -9.20
N TRP A 142 -4.08 -11.50 -9.07
CA TRP A 142 -4.14 -10.24 -9.83
C TRP A 142 -2.79 -9.80 -10.35
N ALA A 143 -1.89 -10.73 -10.67
CA ALA A 143 -0.53 -10.41 -11.15
C ALA A 143 -0.55 -9.54 -12.41
N ASP A 144 -1.50 -9.77 -13.32
CA ASP A 144 -1.63 -9.02 -14.57
C ASP A 144 -2.15 -7.58 -14.34
N ALA A 145 -2.79 -7.32 -13.20
CA ALA A 145 -3.30 -6.00 -12.84
C ALA A 145 -2.24 -5.13 -12.14
N TRP A 146 -1.11 -5.69 -11.75
CA TRP A 146 -0.08 -5.01 -10.96
C TRP A 146 1.29 -5.02 -11.64
N ASP A 147 1.78 -3.84 -12.00
CA ASP A 147 3.18 -3.71 -12.40
C ASP A 147 4.07 -3.60 -11.16
N LYS A 148 4.57 -4.73 -10.70
CA LYS A 148 5.43 -4.81 -9.53
C LYS A 148 6.80 -4.13 -9.70
N ASN A 149 7.17 -3.77 -10.92
CA ASN A 149 8.43 -3.08 -11.21
C ASN A 149 8.26 -1.56 -11.30
N LEU A 150 7.03 -1.08 -11.26
CA LEU A 150 6.74 0.35 -11.26
C LEU A 150 6.73 0.87 -9.82
N THR A 151 7.58 1.85 -9.54
CA THR A 151 7.53 2.63 -8.32
C THR A 151 7.06 4.04 -8.65
N LEU A 152 5.95 4.43 -8.04
CA LEU A 152 5.36 5.74 -8.25
C LEU A 152 6.00 6.77 -7.34
N ILE A 153 6.51 7.81 -7.95
CA ILE A 153 7.16 8.91 -7.24
C ILE A 153 6.61 10.26 -7.70
N ASN A 154 6.89 11.29 -6.93
CA ASN A 154 6.43 12.63 -7.21
C ASN A 154 6.90 13.14 -8.59
N GLY A 155 6.01 13.86 -9.28
CA GLY A 155 6.28 14.43 -10.60
C GLY A 155 5.75 13.61 -11.78
N GLU A 156 5.26 12.41 -11.55
CA GLU A 156 4.71 11.51 -12.58
C GLU A 156 3.22 11.73 -12.82
N TYR A 157 2.80 11.47 -14.07
CA TYR A 157 1.39 11.37 -14.45
C TYR A 157 1.05 9.94 -14.79
N ILE A 158 -0.10 9.47 -14.27
CA ILE A 158 -0.68 8.19 -14.59
C ILE A 158 -2.02 8.42 -15.25
N SER A 159 -2.21 7.81 -16.42
CA SER A 159 -3.51 7.82 -17.08
C SER A 159 -4.45 6.82 -16.43
N LEU A 160 -5.64 7.28 -16.09
CA LEU A 160 -6.75 6.44 -15.60
C LEU A 160 -7.81 6.22 -16.68
N GLY A 161 -7.42 6.38 -17.96
CA GLY A 161 -8.33 6.27 -19.08
C GLY A 161 -9.48 7.28 -18.99
N LYS A 162 -10.72 6.82 -19.01
CA LYS A 162 -11.92 7.67 -18.90
C LYS A 162 -12.09 8.31 -17.51
N LEU A 163 -11.40 7.82 -16.48
CA LEU A 163 -11.32 8.45 -15.16
C LEU A 163 -10.31 9.60 -15.09
N GLY A 164 -9.78 10.03 -16.24
CA GLY A 164 -8.84 11.15 -16.30
C GLY A 164 -7.40 10.72 -16.00
N LYS A 165 -6.71 11.47 -15.15
CA LYS A 165 -5.32 11.21 -14.79
C LYS A 165 -5.03 11.58 -13.35
N MET A 166 -4.00 10.95 -12.77
CA MET A 166 -3.46 11.37 -11.49
C MET A 166 -2.03 11.89 -11.64
N PHE A 167 -1.73 12.94 -10.93
CA PHE A 167 -0.37 13.47 -10.78
C PHE A 167 0.13 13.12 -9.39
N ILE A 168 1.23 12.38 -9.31
CA ILE A 168 1.80 11.94 -8.04
C ILE A 168 2.54 13.11 -7.39
N VAL A 169 2.17 13.44 -6.15
CA VAL A 169 2.81 14.49 -5.34
C VAL A 169 3.69 13.93 -4.22
N SER A 170 3.48 12.68 -3.83
CA SER A 170 4.25 11.89 -2.87
C SER A 170 4.19 10.42 -3.30
N PRO A 171 5.18 9.60 -2.99
CA PRO A 171 6.42 9.86 -2.26
C PRO A 171 7.55 10.43 -3.12
N THR A 172 8.72 10.67 -2.49
CA THR A 172 10.00 10.87 -3.16
C THR A 172 10.80 9.57 -3.23
N HIS A 173 11.80 9.46 -4.10
CA HIS A 173 12.75 8.34 -4.09
C HIS A 173 13.36 8.14 -2.69
N THR A 174 13.85 9.21 -2.07
CA THR A 174 14.46 9.15 -0.74
C THR A 174 13.51 8.55 0.31
N ALA A 175 12.21 8.89 0.26
CA ALA A 175 11.24 8.36 1.20
C ALA A 175 11.04 6.84 1.02
N ILE A 176 11.04 6.37 -0.22
CA ILE A 176 10.97 4.92 -0.53
C ILE A 176 12.23 4.21 -0.05
N ASP A 177 13.42 4.78 -0.30
CA ASP A 177 14.68 4.20 0.16
C ASP A 177 14.75 4.10 1.69
N GLU A 178 14.35 5.17 2.39
CA GLU A 178 14.29 5.19 3.86
C GLU A 178 13.32 4.13 4.42
N LEU A 179 12.18 3.90 3.76
CA LEU A 179 11.24 2.85 4.12
C LEU A 179 11.85 1.46 3.88
N ASN A 180 12.43 1.25 2.72
CA ASN A 180 13.06 -0.02 2.36
C ASN A 180 14.19 -0.40 3.32
N GLU A 181 15.08 0.55 3.65
CA GLU A 181 16.14 0.33 4.64
C GLU A 181 15.57 -0.03 6.02
N HIS A 182 14.50 0.65 6.43
CA HIS A 182 13.89 0.38 7.73
C HIS A 182 13.28 -1.02 7.80
N ILE A 183 12.60 -1.47 6.75
CA ILE A 183 12.03 -2.81 6.68
C ILE A 183 13.13 -3.86 6.67
N LEU A 184 14.22 -3.63 5.91
CA LEU A 184 15.38 -4.52 5.91
C LEU A 184 16.04 -4.63 7.29
N ASP A 185 16.18 -3.52 8.00
CA ASP A 185 16.71 -3.52 9.36
C ASP A 185 15.79 -4.28 10.33
N GLU A 186 14.48 -4.20 10.12
CA GLU A 186 13.51 -4.97 10.90
C GLU A 186 13.60 -6.47 10.60
N PHE A 187 13.71 -6.85 9.32
CA PHE A 187 13.99 -8.22 8.92
C PHE A 187 15.31 -8.70 9.50
N ALA A 188 16.39 -7.94 9.37
CA ALA A 188 17.68 -8.29 9.91
C ALA A 188 17.62 -8.55 11.41
N ARG A 189 17.00 -7.67 12.18
CA ARG A 189 16.86 -7.83 13.62
C ARG A 189 16.06 -9.08 14.02
N LYS A 190 15.00 -9.40 13.29
CA LYS A 190 14.09 -10.51 13.63
C LYS A 190 14.55 -11.85 13.08
N PHE A 191 15.12 -11.86 11.87
CA PHE A 191 15.40 -13.09 11.14
C PHE A 191 16.89 -13.43 11.06
N TYR A 192 17.79 -12.44 10.84
CA TYR A 192 19.21 -12.70 10.62
C TYR A 192 19.97 -13.12 11.88
N LYS A 193 19.52 -12.74 13.08
CA LYS A 193 20.17 -13.23 14.31
C LYS A 193 20.21 -14.74 14.38
N LYS A 194 19.26 -15.42 13.76
CA LYS A 194 19.14 -16.88 13.74
C LYS A 194 19.72 -17.52 12.47
N TYR A 195 19.74 -16.77 11.38
CA TYR A 195 20.19 -17.22 10.05
C TYR A 195 20.94 -16.08 9.37
N PRO A 196 22.23 -15.83 9.66
CA PRO A 196 22.98 -14.74 9.09
C PRO A 196 23.06 -14.90 7.57
N LEU A 197 22.47 -13.97 6.85
CA LEU A 197 22.67 -13.79 5.43
C LEU A 197 23.72 -12.71 5.27
N GLU A 198 24.87 -13.05 4.67
CA GLU A 198 26.05 -12.18 4.64
C GLU A 198 25.84 -10.84 3.91
N LYS A 199 24.81 -10.74 3.06
CA LYS A 199 24.50 -9.55 2.23
C LYS A 199 23.01 -9.20 2.23
N GLY A 200 22.41 -9.11 3.41
CA GLY A 200 20.95 -8.97 3.54
C GLY A 200 20.34 -7.74 2.84
N LYS A 201 21.03 -6.59 2.84
CA LYS A 201 20.51 -5.37 2.21
C LYS A 201 20.50 -5.48 0.68
N GLU A 202 21.52 -6.05 0.07
CA GLU A 202 21.63 -6.18 -1.38
C GLU A 202 20.59 -7.14 -1.98
N LYS A 203 20.14 -8.12 -1.19
CA LYS A 203 19.19 -9.17 -1.61
C LYS A 203 17.78 -8.97 -1.05
N GLY A 204 17.51 -7.82 -0.45
CA GLY A 204 16.24 -7.56 0.26
C GLY A 204 15.01 -7.75 -0.61
N ALA A 205 15.07 -7.27 -1.86
CA ALA A 205 13.96 -7.42 -2.82
C ALA A 205 13.67 -8.90 -3.14
N GLU A 206 14.70 -9.69 -3.39
CA GLU A 206 14.55 -11.12 -3.68
C GLU A 206 14.06 -11.91 -2.48
N ILE A 207 14.52 -11.54 -1.28
CA ILE A 207 14.06 -12.14 -0.02
C ILE A 207 12.58 -11.84 0.18
N PHE A 208 12.17 -10.59 0.00
CA PHE A 208 10.77 -10.18 0.14
C PHE A 208 9.88 -10.88 -0.89
N GLU A 209 10.30 -10.95 -2.15
CA GLU A 209 9.56 -11.65 -3.21
C GLU A 209 9.40 -13.15 -2.88
N LEU A 210 10.48 -13.80 -2.45
CA LEU A 210 10.41 -15.22 -2.07
C LEU A 210 9.53 -15.44 -0.84
N LEU A 211 9.59 -14.58 0.17
CA LEU A 211 8.70 -14.66 1.34
C LEU A 211 7.25 -14.44 0.95
N SER A 212 6.96 -13.51 0.05
CA SER A 212 5.61 -13.27 -0.48
C SER A 212 5.04 -14.50 -1.19
N LEU A 213 5.86 -15.21 -1.97
CA LEU A 213 5.46 -16.45 -2.64
C LEU A 213 5.23 -17.61 -1.67
N LEU A 214 5.94 -17.61 -0.55
CA LEU A 214 5.87 -18.68 0.46
C LEU A 214 4.83 -18.40 1.55
N TYR A 215 4.38 -17.16 1.68
CA TYR A 215 3.42 -16.77 2.71
C TYR A 215 2.08 -17.47 2.52
N ASN A 216 1.55 -18.03 3.60
CA ASN A 216 0.23 -18.66 3.59
C ASN A 216 -0.74 -17.79 4.41
N HIS A 217 -1.69 -17.15 3.73
CA HIS A 217 -2.67 -16.28 4.38
C HIS A 217 -3.59 -17.01 5.36
N ASN A 218 -3.83 -18.32 5.17
CA ASN A 218 -4.66 -19.11 6.08
C ASN A 218 -4.13 -19.17 7.52
N ASP A 219 -2.86 -18.81 7.72
CA ASP A 219 -2.25 -18.73 9.06
C ASP A 219 -2.64 -17.41 9.79
N ARG A 220 -3.45 -16.56 9.14
CA ARG A 220 -3.83 -15.24 9.61
C ARG A 220 -5.29 -15.24 10.08
N LEU A 221 -5.52 -15.54 11.35
CA LEU A 221 -6.78 -15.20 12.01
C LEU A 221 -6.68 -13.77 12.55
N LEU A 222 -7.26 -12.83 11.85
CA LEU A 222 -7.37 -11.45 12.32
C LEU A 222 -8.52 -11.32 13.28
N GLU A 223 -8.21 -11.22 14.55
CA GLU A 223 -9.14 -10.62 15.52
C GLU A 223 -9.02 -9.10 15.41
N ASN A 224 -9.89 -8.48 14.63
CA ASN A 224 -10.03 -7.03 14.61
C ASN A 224 -10.61 -6.57 15.95
N LYS A 225 -9.76 -6.21 16.88
CA LYS A 225 -10.16 -5.50 18.10
C LYS A 225 -10.01 -4.00 17.84
N ILE A 226 -11.10 -3.37 17.44
CA ILE A 226 -11.21 -1.91 17.45
C ILE A 226 -11.29 -1.49 18.93
N SER A 227 -10.24 -0.88 19.44
CA SER A 227 -10.20 -0.32 20.78
C SER A 227 -9.62 1.09 20.72
N THR A 228 -10.42 2.02 20.23
CA THR A 228 -10.08 3.44 20.39
C THR A 228 -11.09 4.05 21.33
N SER A 229 -10.69 4.33 22.59
CA SER A 229 -11.55 5.04 23.52
C SER A 229 -11.54 6.54 23.15
N ILE A 230 -12.66 7.22 23.44
CA ILE A 230 -12.77 8.70 23.27
C ILE A 230 -11.67 9.42 24.08
N GLU A 231 -11.24 8.82 25.21
CA GLU A 231 -10.15 9.35 26.01
C GLU A 231 -8.81 9.29 25.30
N THR A 232 -8.52 8.24 24.55
CA THR A 232 -7.29 8.10 23.73
C THR A 232 -7.27 9.16 22.64
N LEU A 233 -8.37 9.35 21.92
CA LEU A 233 -8.49 10.39 20.88
C LEU A 233 -8.32 11.81 21.46
N LYS A 234 -8.90 12.09 22.65
CA LYS A 234 -8.72 13.38 23.33
C LYS A 234 -7.28 13.60 23.76
N ALA A 235 -6.59 12.56 24.27
CA ALA A 235 -5.21 12.65 24.70
C ALA A 235 -4.26 12.92 23.54
N GLU A 236 -4.53 12.38 22.36
CA GLU A 236 -3.75 12.66 21.14
C GLU A 236 -4.00 14.06 20.59
N TYR A 237 -5.25 14.52 20.56
CA TYR A 237 -5.59 15.88 20.16
C TYR A 237 -4.88 16.96 21.00
N VAL A 238 -4.67 16.71 22.29
CA VAL A 238 -3.98 17.65 23.20
C VAL A 238 -2.45 17.66 23.01
N LYS A 239 -1.87 16.63 22.35
CA LYS A 239 -0.40 16.58 22.12
C LYS A 239 0.11 17.59 21.08
N GLY A 240 -0.78 18.26 20.34
CA GLY A 240 -0.46 19.27 19.33
C GLY A 240 0.11 18.67 18.05
N ASP A 241 0.19 19.49 17.02
CA ASP A 241 0.74 19.14 15.71
C ASP A 241 2.23 18.78 15.81
N ARG A 242 2.52 17.52 15.99
CA ARG A 242 3.86 16.99 15.73
C ARG A 242 3.91 16.56 14.27
N GLU A 243 4.93 16.99 13.58
CA GLU A 243 5.22 16.49 12.24
C GLU A 243 5.34 14.96 12.31
N ASP A 244 4.54 14.26 11.48
CA ASP A 244 4.63 12.82 11.38
C ASP A 244 5.90 12.45 10.62
N THR A 245 6.83 11.85 11.34
CA THR A 245 8.12 11.39 10.83
C THR A 245 8.12 9.90 10.50
N SER A 246 6.94 9.25 10.52
CA SER A 246 6.81 7.84 10.14
C SER A 246 7.35 7.62 8.72
N LYS A 247 8.17 6.60 8.55
CA LYS A 247 8.74 6.27 7.25
C LYS A 247 7.70 5.73 6.29
N THR A 248 6.68 5.06 6.80
CA THR A 248 5.54 4.58 6.02
C THR A 248 4.71 5.73 5.48
N ASN A 249 4.40 6.73 6.33
CA ASN A 249 3.64 7.90 5.94
C ASN A 249 4.42 8.79 4.96
N ARG A 250 5.74 8.95 5.14
CA ARG A 250 6.59 9.65 4.16
C ARG A 250 6.61 8.95 2.80
N ALA A 251 6.45 7.63 2.76
CA ALA A 251 6.37 6.82 1.54
C ALA A 251 4.95 6.64 1.01
N SER A 252 3.94 7.26 1.63
CA SER A 252 2.55 7.20 1.20
C SER A 252 2.35 7.86 -0.17
N ILE A 253 1.59 7.19 -1.04
CA ILE A 253 1.19 7.72 -2.34
C ILE A 253 0.12 8.80 -2.13
N ALA A 254 0.47 10.03 -2.43
CA ALA A 254 -0.47 11.15 -2.51
C ALA A 254 -0.52 11.69 -3.93
N PHE A 255 -1.68 12.10 -4.40
CA PHE A 255 -1.85 12.52 -5.78
C PHE A 255 -2.95 13.57 -5.97
N VAL A 256 -2.81 14.35 -7.04
CA VAL A 256 -3.89 15.17 -7.58
C VAL A 256 -4.60 14.36 -8.66
N TRP A 257 -5.86 14.03 -8.43
CA TRP A 257 -6.71 13.42 -9.44
C TRP A 257 -7.40 14.51 -10.27
N GLU A 258 -7.19 14.44 -11.59
CA GLU A 258 -7.78 15.33 -12.56
C GLU A 258 -8.80 14.58 -13.41
N LEU A 259 -10.07 15.01 -13.32
CA LEU A 259 -11.16 14.50 -14.15
C LEU A 259 -11.96 15.69 -14.67
N ASP A 260 -11.99 15.88 -15.99
CA ASP A 260 -12.55 17.06 -16.64
C ASP A 260 -11.92 18.34 -16.09
N GLU A 261 -12.73 19.27 -15.62
CA GLU A 261 -12.27 20.51 -14.99
C GLU A 261 -12.06 20.38 -13.47
N LYS A 262 -12.34 19.20 -12.90
CA LYS A 262 -12.25 18.95 -11.45
C LYS A 262 -10.87 18.44 -11.07
N LYS A 263 -10.40 18.89 -9.93
CA LYS A 263 -9.14 18.46 -9.33
C LYS A 263 -9.37 18.13 -7.88
N ILE A 264 -9.00 16.92 -7.50
CA ILE A 264 -9.16 16.41 -6.14
C ILE A 264 -7.78 16.00 -5.64
N LEU A 265 -7.41 16.50 -4.48
CA LEU A 265 -6.18 16.12 -3.81
C LEU A 265 -6.49 15.00 -2.80
N LEU A 266 -5.85 13.87 -2.98
CA LEU A 266 -5.94 12.69 -2.13
C LEU A 266 -4.57 12.47 -1.50
N LEU A 267 -4.51 12.46 -0.19
CA LEU A 267 -3.25 12.59 0.54
C LEU A 267 -2.75 11.26 1.13
N GLY A 268 -3.66 10.31 1.43
CA GLY A 268 -3.30 9.26 2.36
C GLY A 268 -2.70 9.91 3.62
N ASP A 269 -1.69 9.30 4.17
CA ASP A 269 -0.95 9.80 5.34
C ASP A 269 0.38 10.49 4.97
N ALA A 270 0.51 10.94 3.72
CA ALA A 270 1.74 11.54 3.23
C ALA A 270 2.16 12.77 4.02
N SER A 271 3.46 12.88 4.33
CA SER A 271 3.98 14.00 5.11
C SER A 271 3.75 15.34 4.41
N SER A 272 3.37 16.35 5.18
CA SER A 272 3.03 17.68 4.70
C SER A 272 4.16 18.33 3.90
N GLU A 273 5.40 18.14 4.31
CA GLU A 273 6.60 18.67 3.62
C GLU A 273 6.70 18.15 2.18
N ILE A 274 6.58 16.83 1.99
CA ILE A 274 6.68 16.18 0.68
C ILE A 274 5.51 16.61 -0.20
N VAL A 275 4.29 16.61 0.35
CA VAL A 275 3.07 17.02 -0.37
C VAL A 275 3.16 18.47 -0.84
N ILE A 276 3.58 19.39 0.02
CA ILE A 276 3.73 20.82 -0.35
C ILE A 276 4.75 20.98 -1.48
N ALA A 277 5.87 20.25 -1.43
CA ALA A 277 6.87 20.28 -2.49
C ALA A 277 6.28 19.72 -3.81
N GLY A 278 5.58 18.59 -3.75
CA GLY A 278 4.92 17.97 -4.89
C GLY A 278 3.83 18.87 -5.52
N ILE A 279 3.01 19.54 -4.71
CA ILE A 279 2.01 20.51 -5.20
C ILE A 279 2.68 21.70 -5.89
N LYS A 280 3.82 22.19 -5.38
CA LYS A 280 4.57 23.26 -6.05
C LYS A 280 5.06 22.80 -7.42
N ALA A 281 5.58 21.57 -7.53
CA ALA A 281 5.99 20.97 -8.78
C ALA A 281 4.81 20.82 -9.77
N TYR A 282 3.67 20.33 -9.28
CA TYR A 282 2.43 20.23 -10.03
C TYR A 282 1.99 21.57 -10.62
N LYS A 283 1.95 22.64 -9.80
CA LYS A 283 1.58 24.00 -10.23
C LYS A 283 2.54 24.54 -11.28
N LYS A 284 3.84 24.25 -11.15
CA LYS A 284 4.85 24.68 -12.13
C LYS A 284 4.65 24.00 -13.47
N LYS A 285 4.41 22.68 -13.47
CA LYS A 285 4.19 21.86 -14.67
C LYS A 285 2.93 22.27 -15.43
N ASN A 286 1.86 22.64 -14.71
CA ASN A 286 0.59 23.06 -15.31
C ASN A 286 0.52 24.56 -15.70
N LYS A 287 1.52 25.39 -15.34
CA LYS A 287 1.61 26.78 -15.82
C LYS A 287 2.42 26.89 -17.12
N SER A 288 3.13 25.83 -17.49
CA SER A 288 3.96 25.76 -18.70
C SER A 288 3.25 25.07 -19.87
N LEU A 289 2.00 24.70 -19.69
CA LEU A 289 1.05 24.23 -20.71
C LEU A 289 0.02 25.33 -20.98
#